data_47d4653196aa350d0979156b83a7f7bd
#
_entry.id   47d4653196aa350d0979156b83a7f7bd
#
_cell.length_a   1.000
_cell.length_b   1.000
_cell.length_c   1.000
_cell.angle_alpha   90.00
_cell.angle_beta   90.00
_cell.angle_gamma   90.00
#
_symmetry.space_group_name_H-M   'P 1'
#
loop_
_entity.id
_entity.type
_entity.pdbx_description
1 polymer ?
#
loop_
_entity_poly.entity_id
_entity_poly.type
_entity_poly.pdbx_seq_one_letter_code
_entity_poly.pdbx_strand_id
1 'polypeptide(L)'
;DYELRTISDDKERAAVCGINVDDVRKDVKAIMLKHSLKQSKECAESVLKRGQWPRFYFTKNGMGGIRRKTYLDQVEGRMVTNLWPYSEVGHTDEATKELKNLFGGNAPFDTPKPTRLLERVIHIASDTDSIIMDFFSGSATTAHAVMKKNLEDGGRRRFVLVQLPEESRLPEFENICEIGKERIRRAGRKIKEDAGLTAPADLDIGFRCLRLDSSNMENVYYTPEETRQQDLFSLVDNVKPDRTPEDLLFQVMLDLGVLLSSPIEVKEIAGKKVFNVADGFLLACFDHDVTEETVKAIAQMKPYYAVFRDNSMANDSVATNFDQIFETYSPETVRKVL
;
A
#
# COMPACT_ATOMS: atom_id res chain seq x y z
N ASP A 1 -45.37 -23.31 4.95
CA ASP A 1 -46.07 -23.53 3.68
C ASP A 1 -45.73 -24.86 3.01
N TYR A 2 -44.75 -25.60 3.53
CA TYR A 2 -44.30 -26.89 3.03
C TYR A 2 -44.49 -27.96 4.10
N GLU A 3 -44.71 -29.18 3.66
CA GLU A 3 -44.76 -30.35 4.52
C GLU A 3 -44.07 -31.55 3.87
N LEU A 4 -43.66 -32.51 4.68
CA LEU A 4 -43.18 -33.81 4.22
C LEU A 4 -44.36 -34.75 4.06
N ARG A 5 -44.60 -35.19 2.82
CA ARG A 5 -45.63 -36.22 2.51
C ARG A 5 -44.98 -37.42 1.86
N THR A 6 -45.56 -38.58 2.13
CA THR A 6 -45.21 -39.79 1.39
C THR A 6 -45.76 -39.67 -0.03
N ILE A 7 -44.96 -39.94 -1.04
CA ILE A 7 -45.33 -39.75 -2.46
C ILE A 7 -46.54 -40.65 -2.81
N SER A 8 -46.58 -41.84 -2.28
CA SER A 8 -47.68 -42.80 -2.50
C SER A 8 -49.03 -42.29 -1.99
N ASP A 9 -49.06 -41.35 -1.08
CA ASP A 9 -50.29 -40.82 -0.47
C ASP A 9 -50.89 -39.65 -1.27
N ASP A 10 -50.20 -39.15 -2.28
CA ASP A 10 -50.66 -38.03 -3.12
C ASP A 10 -50.56 -38.36 -4.61
N LYS A 11 -51.49 -39.20 -5.05
CA LYS A 11 -51.57 -39.71 -6.44
C LYS A 11 -51.71 -38.58 -7.47
N GLU A 12 -52.47 -37.53 -7.12
CA GLU A 12 -52.71 -36.39 -8.03
C GLU A 12 -51.43 -35.63 -8.33
N ARG A 13 -50.65 -35.29 -7.28
CA ARG A 13 -49.36 -34.61 -7.47
C ARG A 13 -48.32 -35.49 -8.14
N ALA A 14 -48.28 -36.77 -7.80
CA ALA A 14 -47.38 -37.72 -8.45
C ALA A 14 -47.67 -37.80 -9.95
N ALA A 15 -48.92 -37.87 -10.35
CA ALA A 15 -49.31 -37.90 -11.76
C ALA A 15 -48.90 -36.62 -12.52
N VAL A 16 -49.07 -35.43 -11.91
CA VAL A 16 -48.64 -34.16 -12.51
C VAL A 16 -47.11 -34.08 -12.67
N CYS A 17 -46.37 -34.72 -11.76
CA CYS A 17 -44.91 -34.81 -11.83
C CYS A 17 -44.41 -35.93 -12.74
N GLY A 18 -45.28 -36.68 -13.38
CA GLY A 18 -44.91 -37.83 -14.22
C GLY A 18 -44.37 -39.02 -13.42
N ILE A 19 -44.68 -39.10 -12.13
CA ILE A 19 -44.25 -40.17 -11.23
C ILE A 19 -45.29 -41.22 -11.14
N ASN A 20 -44.95 -42.45 -11.50
CA ASN A 20 -45.83 -43.63 -11.24
C ASN A 20 -45.66 -44.00 -9.76
N VAL A 21 -46.77 -43.94 -8.99
CA VAL A 21 -46.76 -44.18 -7.55
C VAL A 21 -46.35 -45.62 -7.21
N ASP A 22 -46.61 -46.54 -8.10
CA ASP A 22 -46.26 -47.95 -7.91
C ASP A 22 -44.76 -48.25 -8.05
N ASP A 23 -44.04 -47.35 -8.72
CA ASP A 23 -42.59 -47.45 -8.90
C ASP A 23 -41.80 -46.80 -7.74
N VAL A 24 -42.48 -46.12 -6.82
CA VAL A 24 -41.84 -45.40 -5.72
C VAL A 24 -41.93 -46.23 -4.44
N ARG A 25 -40.82 -46.42 -3.75
CA ARG A 25 -40.83 -47.09 -2.43
C ARG A 25 -41.76 -46.36 -1.46
N LYS A 26 -42.53 -47.12 -0.67
CA LYS A 26 -43.56 -46.61 0.25
C LYS A 26 -43.02 -45.66 1.34
N ASP A 27 -41.73 -45.70 1.61
CA ASP A 27 -41.06 -44.89 2.64
C ASP A 27 -40.52 -43.57 2.11
N VAL A 28 -40.59 -43.33 0.80
CA VAL A 28 -40.03 -42.10 0.19
C VAL A 28 -40.99 -40.93 0.44
N LYS A 29 -40.42 -39.89 1.09
CA LYS A 29 -41.13 -38.66 1.38
C LYS A 29 -40.64 -37.55 0.44
N ALA A 30 -41.57 -36.69 0.03
CA ALA A 30 -41.28 -35.48 -0.73
C ALA A 30 -41.68 -34.24 0.08
N ILE A 31 -40.99 -33.14 -0.17
CA ILE A 31 -41.40 -31.83 0.33
C ILE A 31 -42.45 -31.28 -0.63
N MET A 32 -43.65 -31.11 -0.12
CA MET A 32 -44.76 -30.61 -0.91
C MET A 32 -45.36 -29.35 -0.28
N LEU A 33 -45.97 -28.49 -1.09
CA LEU A 33 -46.75 -27.37 -0.59
C LEU A 33 -48.00 -27.89 0.14
N LYS A 34 -48.36 -27.29 1.28
CA LYS A 34 -49.54 -27.64 2.06
C LYS A 34 -50.86 -27.34 1.35
N HIS A 35 -50.81 -26.51 0.32
CA HIS A 35 -51.98 -26.05 -0.43
C HIS A 35 -52.48 -27.10 -1.45
N SER A 36 -53.72 -26.93 -1.91
CA SER A 36 -54.25 -27.73 -3.02
C SER A 36 -53.39 -27.57 -4.28
N LEU A 37 -53.48 -28.52 -5.22
CA LEU A 37 -52.70 -28.46 -6.46
C LEU A 37 -52.93 -27.15 -7.24
N LYS A 38 -54.18 -26.67 -7.29
CA LYS A 38 -54.52 -25.39 -7.94
C LYS A 38 -53.81 -24.21 -7.26
N GLN A 39 -53.92 -24.08 -5.95
CA GLN A 39 -53.23 -23.02 -5.19
C GLN A 39 -51.71 -23.13 -5.27
N SER A 40 -51.17 -24.36 -5.27
CA SER A 40 -49.74 -24.59 -5.45
C SER A 40 -49.23 -24.10 -6.81
N LYS A 41 -50.03 -24.30 -7.86
CA LYS A 41 -49.72 -23.78 -9.21
C LYS A 41 -49.72 -22.26 -9.24
N GLU A 42 -50.72 -21.61 -8.67
CA GLU A 42 -50.80 -20.15 -8.56
C GLU A 42 -49.61 -19.57 -7.78
N CYS A 43 -49.23 -20.20 -6.67
CA CYS A 43 -48.06 -19.85 -5.89
C CYS A 43 -46.75 -19.99 -6.71
N ALA A 44 -46.58 -21.09 -7.42
CA ALA A 44 -45.40 -21.33 -8.27
C ALA A 44 -45.29 -20.29 -9.39
N GLU A 45 -46.40 -19.98 -10.08
CA GLU A 45 -46.41 -18.92 -11.11
C GLU A 45 -46.08 -17.55 -10.53
N SER A 46 -46.56 -17.21 -9.35
CA SER A 46 -46.24 -15.98 -8.65
C SER A 46 -44.73 -15.87 -8.32
N VAL A 47 -44.12 -16.97 -7.89
CA VAL A 47 -42.68 -17.02 -7.56
C VAL A 47 -41.83 -16.96 -8.83
N LEU A 48 -42.24 -17.64 -9.91
CA LEU A 48 -41.57 -17.56 -11.21
C LEU A 48 -41.54 -16.12 -11.77
N LYS A 49 -42.65 -15.40 -11.63
CA LYS A 49 -42.72 -13.98 -12.04
C LYS A 49 -41.76 -13.06 -11.28
N ARG A 50 -41.35 -13.42 -10.08
CA ARG A 50 -40.35 -12.66 -9.29
C ARG A 50 -38.89 -12.94 -9.70
N GLY A 51 -38.65 -13.89 -10.61
CA GLY A 51 -37.29 -14.20 -11.11
C GLY A 51 -36.35 -14.93 -10.14
N GLN A 52 -36.85 -15.36 -8.97
CA GLN A 52 -36.04 -16.01 -7.93
C GLN A 52 -36.49 -17.45 -7.61
N TRP A 53 -36.78 -18.21 -8.63
CA TRP A 53 -37.24 -19.59 -8.50
C TRP A 53 -36.28 -20.57 -9.20
N PRO A 54 -36.10 -21.78 -8.65
CA PRO A 54 -36.54 -22.31 -7.36
C PRO A 54 -35.62 -21.94 -6.19
N ARG A 55 -36.21 -21.81 -4.99
CA ARG A 55 -35.46 -21.49 -3.75
C ARG A 55 -34.65 -22.68 -3.22
N PHE A 56 -35.10 -23.87 -3.54
CA PHE A 56 -34.47 -25.14 -3.17
C PHE A 56 -34.28 -26.00 -4.41
N TYR A 57 -33.30 -26.89 -4.38
CA TYR A 57 -33.08 -27.89 -5.41
C TYR A 57 -32.60 -29.20 -4.78
N PHE A 58 -32.79 -30.27 -5.48
CA PHE A 58 -32.26 -31.58 -5.10
C PHE A 58 -30.96 -31.84 -5.82
N THR A 59 -29.95 -32.31 -5.10
CA THR A 59 -28.71 -32.76 -5.71
C THR A 59 -28.88 -34.07 -6.46
N LYS A 60 -27.90 -34.50 -7.27
CA LYS A 60 -27.92 -35.73 -8.03
C LYS A 60 -29.20 -35.93 -8.87
N ASN A 61 -29.57 -34.89 -9.63
CA ASN A 61 -30.78 -34.94 -10.50
C ASN A 61 -32.07 -35.36 -9.80
N GLY A 62 -32.24 -34.87 -8.58
CA GLY A 62 -33.45 -35.18 -7.78
C GLY A 62 -33.30 -36.32 -6.80
N MET A 63 -32.22 -37.10 -6.87
CA MET A 63 -31.98 -38.29 -6.04
C MET A 63 -31.16 -38.03 -4.78
N GLY A 64 -30.67 -36.82 -4.60
CA GLY A 64 -29.81 -36.44 -3.48
C GLY A 64 -30.52 -35.57 -2.44
N GLY A 65 -29.74 -35.03 -1.51
CA GLY A 65 -30.25 -34.15 -0.45
C GLY A 65 -30.74 -32.81 -0.99
N ILE A 66 -31.62 -32.17 -0.22
CA ILE A 66 -32.14 -30.83 -0.51
C ILE A 66 -31.07 -29.79 -0.19
N ARG A 67 -30.88 -28.85 -1.10
CA ARG A 67 -30.03 -27.70 -0.93
C ARG A 67 -30.79 -26.40 -1.20
N ARG A 68 -30.52 -25.36 -0.42
CA ARG A 68 -31.04 -24.01 -0.68
C ARG A 68 -30.20 -23.37 -1.78
N LYS A 69 -30.82 -22.75 -2.77
CA LYS A 69 -30.13 -21.88 -3.72
C LYS A 69 -29.76 -20.55 -3.06
N THR A 70 -28.56 -20.16 -3.24
CA THR A 70 -28.10 -18.79 -3.00
C THR A 70 -27.76 -18.21 -4.36
N TYR A 71 -28.33 -17.08 -4.70
CA TYR A 71 -28.04 -16.39 -5.95
C TYR A 71 -26.76 -15.59 -5.82
N LEU A 72 -25.99 -15.51 -6.91
CA LEU A 72 -24.67 -14.90 -6.89
C LEU A 72 -24.69 -13.41 -6.55
N ASP A 73 -25.76 -12.72 -6.95
CA ASP A 73 -26.02 -11.31 -6.60
C ASP A 73 -26.30 -11.05 -5.12
N GLN A 74 -26.55 -12.12 -4.33
CA GLN A 74 -26.82 -12.07 -2.91
C GLN A 74 -25.64 -12.56 -2.05
N VAL A 75 -24.52 -12.87 -2.70
CA VAL A 75 -23.32 -13.39 -2.02
C VAL A 75 -22.31 -12.25 -1.88
N GLU A 76 -22.09 -11.80 -0.67
CA GLU A 76 -21.11 -10.76 -0.34
C GLU A 76 -19.65 -11.24 -0.50
N GLY A 77 -19.44 -12.49 -0.83
CA GLY A 77 -18.13 -13.11 -1.00
C GLY A 77 -18.02 -14.49 -0.36
N ARG A 78 -16.90 -15.13 -0.52
CA ARG A 78 -16.59 -16.41 0.10
C ARG A 78 -15.64 -16.18 1.26
N MET A 79 -15.97 -16.72 2.43
CA MET A 79 -15.04 -16.70 3.57
C MET A 79 -13.71 -17.35 3.19
N VAL A 80 -12.64 -16.69 3.58
CA VAL A 80 -11.29 -17.18 3.36
C VAL A 80 -11.04 -18.38 4.26
N THR A 81 -10.52 -19.46 3.67
CA THR A 81 -10.11 -20.64 4.44
C THR A 81 -8.76 -20.40 5.09
N ASN A 82 -8.47 -21.07 6.19
CA ASN A 82 -7.17 -21.04 6.86
C ASN A 82 -6.12 -21.97 6.21
N LEU A 83 -6.51 -22.74 5.19
CA LEU A 83 -5.61 -23.58 4.40
C LEU A 83 -5.46 -22.99 3.01
N TRP A 84 -4.21 -22.65 2.64
CA TRP A 84 -3.84 -22.13 1.32
C TRP A 84 -2.88 -23.12 0.66
N PRO A 85 -3.36 -23.92 -0.29
CA PRO A 85 -2.49 -24.88 -0.98
C PRO A 85 -1.48 -24.15 -1.86
N TYR A 86 -0.30 -24.73 -2.01
CA TYR A 86 0.78 -24.16 -2.83
C TYR A 86 0.38 -23.94 -4.30
N SER A 87 -0.57 -24.71 -4.80
CA SER A 87 -1.13 -24.53 -6.14
C SER A 87 -1.82 -23.16 -6.32
N GLU A 88 -2.34 -22.56 -5.24
CA GLU A 88 -2.98 -21.24 -5.27
C GLU A 88 -1.99 -20.13 -4.97
N VAL A 89 -1.11 -20.32 -3.99
CA VAL A 89 -0.26 -19.24 -3.45
C VAL A 89 1.21 -19.37 -3.79
N GLY A 90 1.62 -20.41 -4.49
CA GLY A 90 3.01 -20.68 -4.83
C GLY A 90 3.80 -21.33 -3.71
N HIS A 91 5.08 -21.62 -4.00
CA HIS A 91 6.07 -22.24 -3.11
C HIS A 91 7.46 -21.63 -3.36
N THR A 92 8.43 -21.99 -2.54
CA THR A 92 9.78 -21.41 -2.59
C THR A 92 10.48 -21.59 -3.94
N ASP A 93 10.33 -22.75 -4.59
CA ASP A 93 10.95 -22.98 -5.91
C ASP A 93 10.37 -22.10 -7.00
N GLU A 94 9.06 -21.85 -6.96
CA GLU A 94 8.40 -20.89 -7.86
C GLU A 94 8.94 -19.47 -7.63
N ALA A 95 9.04 -19.06 -6.36
CA ALA A 95 9.58 -17.76 -5.99
C ALA A 95 11.05 -17.60 -6.43
N THR A 96 11.84 -18.65 -6.30
CA THR A 96 13.24 -18.66 -6.78
C THR A 96 13.32 -18.55 -8.30
N LYS A 97 12.44 -19.23 -9.04
CA LYS A 97 12.35 -19.11 -10.50
C LYS A 97 11.91 -17.71 -10.93
N GLU A 98 10.90 -17.14 -10.24
CA GLU A 98 10.46 -15.76 -10.46
C GLU A 98 11.62 -14.78 -10.28
N LEU A 99 12.38 -14.92 -9.19
CA LEU A 99 13.53 -14.08 -8.92
C LEU A 99 14.64 -14.26 -9.96
N LYS A 100 14.95 -15.49 -10.35
CA LYS A 100 15.90 -15.79 -11.45
C LYS A 100 15.50 -15.11 -12.75
N ASN A 101 14.25 -15.22 -13.14
CA ASN A 101 13.74 -14.58 -14.35
C ASN A 101 13.87 -13.06 -14.29
N LEU A 102 13.61 -12.47 -13.12
CA LEU A 102 13.70 -11.04 -12.91
C LEU A 102 15.16 -10.54 -12.95
N PHE A 103 16.11 -11.37 -12.47
CA PHE A 103 17.54 -11.02 -12.42
C PHE A 103 18.38 -11.56 -13.57
N GLY A 104 17.75 -12.15 -14.60
CA GLY A 104 18.45 -12.61 -15.80
C GLY A 104 19.20 -13.92 -15.64
N GLY A 105 18.75 -14.81 -14.73
CA GLY A 105 19.25 -16.18 -14.59
C GLY A 105 19.75 -16.55 -13.20
N ASN A 106 20.21 -15.59 -12.41
CA ASN A 106 20.67 -15.83 -11.05
C ASN A 106 19.63 -15.37 -10.02
N ALA A 107 19.43 -16.13 -8.93
CA ALA A 107 18.63 -15.70 -7.79
C ALA A 107 19.56 -15.09 -6.75
N PRO A 108 19.51 -13.77 -6.53
CA PRO A 108 20.41 -13.11 -5.57
C PRO A 108 19.98 -13.30 -4.11
N PHE A 109 18.93 -14.06 -3.85
CA PHE A 109 18.40 -14.30 -2.52
C PHE A 109 17.93 -15.76 -2.37
N ASP A 110 18.30 -16.44 -1.30
CA ASP A 110 18.15 -17.88 -1.15
C ASP A 110 16.70 -18.35 -0.96
N THR A 111 15.91 -17.62 -0.18
CA THR A 111 14.55 -18.05 0.22
C THR A 111 13.50 -16.96 0.00
N PRO A 112 13.30 -16.52 -1.26
CA PRO A 112 12.27 -15.53 -1.55
C PRO A 112 10.87 -16.09 -1.26
N LYS A 113 9.94 -15.23 -0.88
CA LYS A 113 8.54 -15.62 -0.77
C LYS A 113 7.86 -15.52 -2.14
N PRO A 114 6.88 -16.39 -2.45
CA PRO A 114 6.12 -16.29 -3.69
C PRO A 114 5.33 -14.98 -3.74
N THR A 115 5.38 -14.28 -4.86
CA THR A 115 4.63 -13.03 -5.05
C THR A 115 3.12 -13.28 -4.92
N ARG A 116 2.60 -14.40 -5.46
CA ARG A 116 1.19 -14.81 -5.34
C ARG A 116 0.71 -14.96 -3.89
N LEU A 117 1.58 -15.40 -2.98
CA LEU A 117 1.22 -15.47 -1.56
C LEU A 117 0.93 -14.07 -1.00
N LEU A 118 1.81 -13.12 -1.28
CA LEU A 118 1.65 -11.75 -0.79
C LEU A 118 0.50 -11.02 -1.51
N GLU A 119 0.29 -11.26 -2.80
CA GLU A 119 -0.89 -10.78 -3.53
C GLU A 119 -2.19 -11.24 -2.84
N ARG A 120 -2.23 -12.53 -2.41
CA ARG A 120 -3.36 -13.07 -1.66
C ARG A 120 -3.56 -12.38 -0.31
N VAL A 121 -2.46 -12.19 0.45
CA VAL A 121 -2.51 -11.49 1.74
C VAL A 121 -3.02 -10.06 1.55
N ILE A 122 -2.47 -9.33 0.60
CA ILE A 122 -2.85 -7.95 0.29
C ILE A 122 -4.33 -7.88 -0.13
N HIS A 123 -4.78 -8.81 -0.98
CA HIS A 123 -6.18 -8.86 -1.44
C HIS A 123 -7.18 -9.04 -0.29
N ILE A 124 -6.80 -9.81 0.73
CA ILE A 124 -7.69 -10.16 1.85
C ILE A 124 -7.67 -9.09 2.94
N ALA A 125 -6.49 -8.50 3.19
CA ALA A 125 -6.23 -7.71 4.39
C ALA A 125 -6.05 -6.21 4.12
N SER A 126 -6.25 -5.74 2.88
CA SER A 126 -6.04 -4.33 2.58
C SER A 126 -7.07 -3.77 1.60
N ASP A 127 -7.42 -2.51 1.79
CA ASP A 127 -8.18 -1.70 0.85
C ASP A 127 -7.26 -1.12 -0.24
N THR A 128 -7.84 -0.46 -1.23
CA THR A 128 -7.13 0.04 -2.42
C THR A 128 -6.14 1.18 -2.15
N ASP A 129 -6.19 1.81 -0.99
CA ASP A 129 -5.34 2.95 -0.57
C ASP A 129 -4.51 2.67 0.69
N SER A 130 -4.51 1.43 1.17
CA SER A 130 -3.81 1.01 2.39
C SER A 130 -2.30 1.20 2.31
N ILE A 131 -1.67 1.34 3.49
CA ILE A 131 -0.22 1.28 3.66
C ILE A 131 0.17 -0.13 4.11
N ILE A 132 0.99 -0.80 3.32
CA ILE A 132 1.48 -2.15 3.60
C ILE A 132 2.87 -2.04 4.23
N MET A 133 3.02 -2.50 5.47
CA MET A 133 4.32 -2.48 6.15
C MET A 133 4.91 -3.89 6.25
N ASP A 134 6.19 -4.02 5.88
CA ASP A 134 6.96 -5.26 6.00
C ASP A 134 8.33 -4.92 6.60
N PHE A 135 8.52 -5.27 7.87
CA PHE A 135 9.73 -4.91 8.62
C PHE A 135 10.78 -6.02 8.66
N PHE A 136 10.63 -7.06 7.83
CA PHE A 136 11.64 -8.06 7.49
C PHE A 136 11.59 -8.36 5.99
N SER A 137 11.73 -7.32 5.18
CA SER A 137 11.35 -7.34 3.74
C SER A 137 12.21 -8.28 2.89
N GLY A 138 13.37 -8.72 3.37
CA GLY A 138 14.26 -9.60 2.65
C GLY A 138 14.55 -9.09 1.23
N SER A 139 14.14 -9.86 0.22
CA SER A 139 14.27 -9.48 -1.18
C SER A 139 13.16 -8.56 -1.70
N ALA A 140 12.38 -7.90 -0.84
CA ALA A 140 11.31 -6.96 -1.19
C ALA A 140 10.16 -7.55 -2.04
N THR A 141 9.75 -8.79 -1.76
CA THR A 141 8.62 -9.44 -2.44
C THR A 141 7.32 -8.66 -2.22
N THR A 142 7.14 -8.08 -1.04
CA THR A 142 5.95 -7.30 -0.68
C THR A 142 5.75 -6.11 -1.61
N ALA A 143 6.80 -5.34 -1.92
CA ALA A 143 6.71 -4.23 -2.87
C ALA A 143 6.29 -4.70 -4.27
N HIS A 144 6.87 -5.82 -4.75
CA HIS A 144 6.50 -6.42 -6.04
C HIS A 144 5.00 -6.78 -6.06
N ALA A 145 4.50 -7.43 -5.01
CA ALA A 145 3.08 -7.78 -4.89
C ALA A 145 2.16 -6.55 -4.83
N VAL A 146 2.55 -5.50 -4.09
CA VAL A 146 1.78 -4.23 -4.02
C VAL A 146 1.66 -3.58 -5.39
N MET A 147 2.77 -3.44 -6.13
CA MET A 147 2.75 -2.85 -7.48
C MET A 147 1.88 -3.65 -8.45
N LYS A 148 1.97 -5.00 -8.43
CA LYS A 148 1.09 -5.86 -9.23
C LYS A 148 -0.38 -5.68 -8.86
N LYS A 149 -0.69 -5.64 -7.57
CA LYS A 149 -2.06 -5.50 -7.10
C LYS A 149 -2.65 -4.14 -7.46
N ASN A 150 -1.86 -3.06 -7.37
CA ASN A 150 -2.28 -1.73 -7.79
C ASN A 150 -2.58 -1.67 -9.30
N LEU A 151 -1.78 -2.36 -10.14
CA LEU A 151 -2.08 -2.47 -11.57
C LEU A 151 -3.40 -3.25 -11.81
N GLU A 152 -3.61 -4.35 -11.07
CA GLU A 152 -4.76 -5.24 -11.26
C GLU A 152 -6.11 -4.57 -10.92
N ASP A 153 -6.17 -3.82 -9.83
CA ASP A 153 -7.42 -3.26 -9.30
C ASP A 153 -7.50 -1.72 -9.32
N GLY A 154 -6.51 -1.04 -9.93
CA GLY A 154 -6.43 0.42 -9.98
C GLY A 154 -6.16 1.06 -8.62
N GLY A 155 -5.67 0.29 -7.65
CA GLY A 155 -5.36 0.76 -6.30
C GLY A 155 -4.17 1.69 -6.24
N ARG A 156 -4.04 2.39 -5.12
CA ARG A 156 -2.94 3.30 -4.78
C ARG A 156 -2.29 2.92 -3.45
N ARG A 157 -2.20 1.61 -3.18
CA ARG A 157 -1.53 1.11 -1.97
C ARG A 157 -0.08 1.55 -1.98
N ARG A 158 0.41 1.90 -0.81
CA ARG A 158 1.81 2.25 -0.57
C ARG A 158 2.47 1.17 0.25
N PHE A 159 3.79 1.05 0.15
CA PHE A 159 4.55 0.11 0.98
C PHE A 159 5.63 0.82 1.79
N VAL A 160 5.88 0.29 2.98
CA VAL A 160 6.99 0.67 3.85
C VAL A 160 7.76 -0.60 4.17
N LEU A 161 8.99 -0.70 3.67
CA LEU A 161 9.84 -1.86 3.84
C LEU A 161 11.01 -1.52 4.74
N VAL A 162 11.27 -2.36 5.71
CA VAL A 162 12.44 -2.23 6.60
C VAL A 162 13.29 -3.48 6.46
N GLN A 163 14.60 -3.28 6.25
CA GLN A 163 15.58 -4.34 6.15
C GLN A 163 16.90 -3.90 6.76
N LEU A 164 17.52 -4.77 7.53
CA LEU A 164 18.90 -4.59 7.99
C LEU A 164 19.87 -4.75 6.81
N PRO A 165 20.94 -3.98 6.72
CA PRO A 165 21.92 -4.06 5.66
C PRO A 165 22.92 -5.22 5.89
N GLU A 166 22.39 -6.44 6.05
CA GLU A 166 23.21 -7.64 6.18
C GLU A 166 23.97 -7.90 4.87
N GLU A 167 25.23 -8.29 4.99
CA GLU A 167 26.10 -8.55 3.85
C GLU A 167 25.48 -9.58 2.89
N SER A 168 25.55 -9.27 1.62
CA SER A 168 25.12 -10.20 0.57
C SER A 168 26.22 -11.24 0.33
N ARG A 169 25.81 -12.46 -0.02
CA ARG A 169 26.74 -13.52 -0.48
C ARG A 169 27.23 -13.29 -1.90
N LEU A 170 26.61 -12.38 -2.63
CA LEU A 170 26.93 -12.10 -4.03
C LEU A 170 27.75 -10.81 -4.13
N PRO A 171 28.88 -10.84 -4.84
CA PRO A 171 29.75 -9.67 -4.95
C PRO A 171 29.13 -8.50 -5.70
N GLU A 172 28.06 -8.75 -6.45
CA GLU A 172 27.30 -7.74 -7.20
C GLU A 172 26.43 -6.85 -6.32
N PHE A 173 26.14 -7.30 -5.10
CA PHE A 173 25.32 -6.58 -4.12
C PHE A 173 26.04 -6.49 -2.78
N GLU A 174 26.24 -5.31 -2.28
CA GLU A 174 26.89 -5.07 -1.00
C GLU A 174 26.11 -5.72 0.15
N ASN A 175 24.80 -5.59 0.13
CA ASN A 175 23.93 -6.09 1.19
C ASN A 175 22.54 -6.47 0.66
N ILE A 176 21.72 -7.07 1.53
CA ILE A 176 20.36 -7.51 1.19
C ILE A 176 19.45 -6.34 0.76
N CYS A 177 19.65 -5.14 1.32
CA CYS A 177 18.86 -3.97 0.94
C CYS A 177 19.06 -3.60 -0.54
N GLU A 178 20.28 -3.74 -1.07
CA GLU A 178 20.58 -3.49 -2.49
C GLU A 178 19.84 -4.49 -3.40
N ILE A 179 19.77 -5.75 -2.99
CA ILE A 179 18.97 -6.79 -3.68
C ILE A 179 17.49 -6.39 -3.71
N GLY A 180 16.96 -5.95 -2.57
CA GLY A 180 15.58 -5.50 -2.46
C GLY A 180 15.27 -4.30 -3.36
N LYS A 181 16.13 -3.29 -3.34
CA LYS A 181 16.02 -2.10 -4.19
C LYS A 181 16.03 -2.46 -5.68
N GLU A 182 16.94 -3.34 -6.09
CA GLU A 182 17.04 -3.76 -7.48
C GLU A 182 15.84 -4.61 -7.90
N ARG A 183 15.32 -5.47 -7.00
CA ARG A 183 14.07 -6.19 -7.27
C ARG A 183 12.90 -5.24 -7.51
N ILE A 184 12.74 -4.21 -6.68
CA ILE A 184 11.64 -3.24 -6.86
C ILE A 184 11.76 -2.57 -8.22
N ARG A 185 12.95 -2.11 -8.61
CA ARG A 185 13.18 -1.47 -9.92
C ARG A 185 12.85 -2.38 -11.09
N ARG A 186 13.33 -3.63 -11.05
CA ARG A 186 13.09 -4.62 -12.12
C ARG A 186 11.64 -5.05 -12.18
N ALA A 187 11.02 -5.30 -11.02
CA ALA A 187 9.61 -5.65 -10.95
C ALA A 187 8.72 -4.53 -11.49
N GLY A 188 8.96 -3.28 -11.09
CA GLY A 188 8.21 -2.14 -11.58
C GLY A 188 8.32 -1.96 -13.10
N ARG A 189 9.54 -2.06 -13.66
CA ARG A 189 9.74 -2.02 -15.11
C ARG A 189 9.00 -3.15 -15.82
N LYS A 190 9.16 -4.38 -15.33
CA LYS A 190 8.50 -5.55 -15.92
C LYS A 190 6.98 -5.45 -15.89
N ILE A 191 6.40 -5.01 -14.78
CA ILE A 191 4.96 -4.78 -14.63
C ILE A 191 4.48 -3.76 -15.69
N LYS A 192 5.23 -2.69 -15.90
CA LYS A 192 4.90 -1.65 -16.88
C LYS A 192 5.03 -2.16 -18.32
N GLU A 193 6.07 -2.93 -18.60
CA GLU A 193 6.30 -3.57 -19.90
C GLU A 193 5.23 -4.60 -20.24
N ASP A 194 4.90 -5.49 -19.29
CA ASP A 194 3.87 -6.53 -19.44
C ASP A 194 2.46 -5.92 -19.65
N ALA A 195 2.17 -4.79 -19.02
CA ALA A 195 0.92 -4.06 -19.22
C ALA A 195 0.88 -3.30 -20.56
N GLY A 196 2.02 -2.95 -21.14
CA GLY A 196 2.11 -2.27 -22.45
C GLY A 196 1.26 -1.01 -22.52
N LEU A 197 0.43 -0.91 -23.55
CA LEU A 197 -0.46 0.24 -23.78
C LEU A 197 -1.62 0.36 -22.76
N THR A 198 -1.87 -0.69 -21.97
CA THR A 198 -2.92 -0.68 -20.95
C THR A 198 -2.42 -0.21 -19.59
N ALA A 199 -1.11 0.03 -19.44
CA ALA A 199 -0.55 0.58 -18.22
C ALA A 199 -1.13 1.97 -17.94
N PRO A 200 -1.71 2.22 -16.75
CA PRO A 200 -2.10 3.57 -16.35
C PRO A 200 -0.91 4.53 -16.43
N ALA A 201 -1.13 5.74 -16.94
CA ALA A 201 -0.06 6.73 -17.06
C ALA A 201 0.50 7.16 -15.68
N ASP A 202 -0.32 7.08 -14.65
CA ASP A 202 -0.03 7.41 -13.25
C ASP A 202 0.33 6.18 -12.40
N LEU A 203 0.63 5.03 -13.02
CA LEU A 203 1.09 3.85 -12.28
C LEU A 203 2.40 4.15 -11.56
N ASP A 204 2.33 4.23 -10.24
CA ASP A 204 3.49 4.48 -9.39
C ASP A 204 4.29 3.19 -9.19
N ILE A 205 5.50 3.17 -9.73
CA ILE A 205 6.51 2.10 -9.56
C ILE A 205 7.75 2.61 -8.82
N GLY A 206 7.68 3.84 -8.31
CA GLY A 206 8.77 4.50 -7.61
C GLY A 206 8.84 4.11 -6.13
N PHE A 207 9.99 4.41 -5.52
CA PHE A 207 10.18 4.31 -4.09
C PHE A 207 11.28 5.26 -3.62
N ARG A 208 11.25 5.62 -2.34
CA ARG A 208 12.34 6.32 -1.67
C ARG A 208 13.12 5.33 -0.83
N CYS A 209 14.44 5.49 -0.81
CA CYS A 209 15.31 4.73 0.07
C CYS A 209 15.87 5.67 1.12
N LEU A 210 15.65 5.33 2.38
CA LEU A 210 16.13 6.07 3.54
C LEU A 210 17.04 5.15 4.35
N ARG A 211 18.06 5.72 4.96
CA ARG A 211 18.93 5.02 5.90
C ARG A 211 18.71 5.61 7.28
N LEU A 212 18.49 4.75 8.26
CA LEU A 212 18.50 5.19 9.64
C LEU A 212 19.94 5.45 10.08
N ASP A 213 20.21 6.67 10.51
CA ASP A 213 21.51 7.11 10.97
C ASP A 213 21.35 7.91 12.27
N SER A 214 22.47 8.41 12.81
CA SER A 214 22.46 9.35 13.91
C SER A 214 21.90 10.70 13.46
N SER A 215 21.55 11.57 14.43
CA SER A 215 21.13 12.95 14.15
C SER A 215 22.11 13.64 13.18
N ASN A 216 21.58 14.51 12.30
CA ASN A 216 22.42 15.34 11.42
C ASN A 216 23.15 16.44 12.15
N MET A 217 22.77 16.69 13.41
CA MET A 217 23.37 17.74 14.23
C MET A 217 24.57 17.18 15.00
N GLU A 218 25.57 18.03 15.24
CA GLU A 218 26.67 17.72 16.14
C GLU A 218 26.16 17.52 17.56
N ASN A 219 26.80 16.63 18.32
CA ASN A 219 26.47 16.42 19.71
C ASN A 219 27.01 17.56 20.54
N VAL A 220 26.13 18.36 21.09
CA VAL A 220 26.49 19.49 21.97
C VAL A 220 26.55 18.98 23.40
N TYR A 221 27.72 18.52 23.84
CA TYR A 221 28.03 18.24 25.24
C TYR A 221 29.02 19.30 25.72
N TYR A 222 28.52 20.39 26.29
CA TYR A 222 29.41 21.37 26.90
C TYR A 222 29.33 21.26 28.41
N THR A 223 30.41 20.80 29.02
CA THR A 223 30.75 21.27 30.34
C THR A 223 31.63 22.53 30.17
N PRO A 224 31.41 23.62 30.95
CA PRO A 224 32.18 24.85 30.83
C PRO A 224 33.71 24.64 30.95
N GLU A 225 34.11 23.53 31.58
CA GLU A 225 35.49 23.14 31.84
C GLU A 225 36.18 22.51 30.60
N GLU A 226 35.42 22.00 29.65
CA GLU A 226 35.91 21.30 28.44
C GLU A 226 35.99 22.21 27.21
N THR A 227 35.35 23.39 27.25
CA THR A 227 35.26 24.30 26.11
C THR A 227 36.54 25.12 26.02
N ARG A 228 37.39 24.89 24.98
CA ARG A 228 38.57 25.68 24.67
C ARG A 228 38.22 26.82 23.71
N GLN A 229 38.99 27.90 23.74
CA GLN A 229 38.77 29.06 22.86
C GLN A 229 38.86 28.70 21.35
N GLN A 230 39.59 27.64 21.01
CA GLN A 230 39.65 27.11 19.64
C GLN A 230 38.34 26.39 19.21
N ASP A 231 37.57 25.89 20.16
CA ASP A 231 36.33 25.18 19.86
C ASP A 231 35.17 26.15 19.51
N LEU A 232 35.28 27.43 19.91
CA LEU A 232 34.31 28.48 19.60
C LEU A 232 34.14 28.70 18.09
N PHE A 233 35.14 28.49 17.28
CA PHE A 233 35.03 28.61 15.84
C PHE A 233 34.45 27.36 15.15
N SER A 234 34.60 26.18 15.76
CA SER A 234 33.98 24.95 15.29
C SER A 234 32.50 24.83 15.70
N LEU A 235 32.07 25.67 16.63
CA LEU A 235 30.70 25.75 17.12
C LEU A 235 29.75 26.60 16.25
N VAL A 236 30.31 27.26 15.23
CA VAL A 236 29.50 28.07 14.31
C VAL A 236 28.61 27.24 13.41
N ASP A 237 28.98 25.98 13.17
CA ASP A 237 28.21 25.06 12.38
C ASP A 237 27.78 23.85 13.24
N ASN A 238 26.49 23.77 13.49
CA ASN A 238 25.89 22.70 14.29
C ASN A 238 25.51 21.45 13.48
N VAL A 239 25.75 21.46 12.17
CA VAL A 239 25.47 20.35 11.25
C VAL A 239 26.75 19.55 11.00
N LYS A 240 26.65 18.22 11.06
CA LYS A 240 27.78 17.34 10.73
C LYS A 240 28.26 17.55 9.31
N PRO A 241 29.59 17.55 9.05
CA PRO A 241 30.17 17.92 7.75
C PRO A 241 29.86 16.93 6.62
N ASP A 242 29.44 15.69 6.96
CA ASP A 242 29.09 14.64 6.01
C ASP A 242 27.60 14.63 5.63
N ARG A 243 26.82 15.60 6.09
CA ARG A 243 25.37 15.68 5.83
C ARG A 243 25.05 16.53 4.62
N THR A 244 24.05 16.06 3.86
CA THR A 244 23.54 16.74 2.67
C THR A 244 22.32 17.61 3.02
N PRO A 245 21.96 18.60 2.19
CA PRO A 245 20.70 19.34 2.35
C PRO A 245 19.46 18.45 2.37
N GLU A 246 19.47 17.34 1.64
CA GLU A 246 18.40 16.34 1.65
C GLU A 246 18.29 15.64 3.00
N ASP A 247 19.41 15.32 3.65
CA ASP A 247 19.40 14.71 5.00
C ASP A 247 18.75 15.65 6.01
N LEU A 248 19.07 16.93 5.96
CA LEU A 248 18.45 17.96 6.80
C LEU A 248 16.96 18.08 6.51
N LEU A 249 16.56 18.05 5.23
CA LEU A 249 15.15 18.11 4.86
C LEU A 249 14.35 16.97 5.48
N PHE A 250 14.84 15.72 5.38
CA PHE A 250 14.15 14.58 5.94
C PHE A 250 14.07 14.62 7.46
N GLN A 251 15.10 15.11 8.15
CA GLN A 251 15.04 15.33 9.59
C GLN A 251 13.96 16.37 9.94
N VAL A 252 13.93 17.50 9.26
CA VAL A 252 12.91 18.56 9.44
C VAL A 252 11.51 18.01 9.18
N MET A 253 11.32 17.20 8.13
CA MET A 253 10.04 16.59 7.84
C MET A 253 9.56 15.70 8.99
N LEU A 254 10.46 14.91 9.60
CA LEU A 254 10.15 14.10 10.78
C LEU A 254 9.77 14.97 11.99
N ASP A 255 10.56 16.00 12.29
CA ASP A 255 10.35 16.90 13.42
C ASP A 255 9.04 17.70 13.32
N LEU A 256 8.62 18.00 12.08
CA LEU A 256 7.36 18.70 11.80
C LEU A 256 6.15 17.77 11.59
N GLY A 257 6.36 16.44 11.63
CA GLY A 257 5.31 15.46 11.35
C GLY A 257 4.84 15.44 9.90
N VAL A 258 5.67 15.91 8.95
CA VAL A 258 5.38 15.84 7.51
C VAL A 258 5.66 14.44 7.01
N LEU A 259 4.71 13.87 6.27
CA LEU A 259 4.87 12.53 5.73
C LEU A 259 6.09 12.45 4.81
N LEU A 260 6.98 11.48 5.03
CA LEU A 260 8.18 11.27 4.19
C LEU A 260 7.81 10.90 2.74
N SER A 261 6.58 10.50 2.47
CA SER A 261 6.04 10.24 1.14
C SER A 261 5.50 11.49 0.43
N SER A 262 5.49 12.66 1.09
CA SER A 262 5.01 13.90 0.49
C SER A 262 5.80 14.27 -0.77
N PRO A 263 5.16 14.87 -1.79
CA PRO A 263 5.86 15.37 -2.96
C PRO A 263 6.92 16.39 -2.56
N ILE A 264 8.11 16.26 -3.14
CA ILE A 264 9.22 17.21 -2.96
C ILE A 264 9.57 17.74 -4.33
N GLU A 265 9.51 19.05 -4.49
CA GLU A 265 9.97 19.77 -5.67
C GLU A 265 11.18 20.61 -5.28
N VAL A 266 12.20 20.60 -6.10
CA VAL A 266 13.38 21.47 -5.91
C VAL A 266 13.23 22.68 -6.81
N LYS A 267 13.25 23.86 -6.22
CA LYS A 267 13.17 25.14 -6.92
C LYS A 267 14.45 25.94 -6.72
N GLU A 268 14.80 26.75 -7.69
CA GLU A 268 15.80 27.77 -7.54
C GLU A 268 15.10 29.12 -7.28
N ILE A 269 15.38 29.75 -6.13
CA ILE A 269 14.78 31.02 -5.72
C ILE A 269 15.92 31.99 -5.38
N ALA A 270 16.03 33.08 -6.11
CA ALA A 270 17.10 34.06 -5.97
C ALA A 270 18.51 33.42 -5.92
N GLY A 271 18.75 32.42 -6.80
CA GLY A 271 20.03 31.71 -6.90
C GLY A 271 20.29 30.69 -5.78
N LYS A 272 19.31 30.37 -4.95
CA LYS A 272 19.39 29.38 -3.86
C LYS A 272 18.48 28.19 -4.09
N LYS A 273 18.97 27.00 -3.71
CA LYS A 273 18.20 25.75 -3.75
C LYS A 273 17.15 25.75 -2.63
N VAL A 274 15.90 25.67 -3.00
CA VAL A 274 14.77 25.62 -2.06
C VAL A 274 13.95 24.35 -2.29
N PHE A 275 13.74 23.60 -1.24
CA PHE A 275 12.86 22.44 -1.25
C PHE A 275 11.43 22.89 -0.98
N ASN A 276 10.54 22.58 -1.90
CA ASN A 276 9.10 22.75 -1.75
C ASN A 276 8.45 21.39 -1.47
N VAL A 277 7.94 21.21 -0.27
CA VAL A 277 7.33 19.96 0.17
C VAL A 277 5.82 20.14 0.34
N ALA A 278 5.06 19.18 -0.18
CA ALA A 278 3.60 19.17 -0.08
C ALA A 278 2.96 20.48 -0.59
N ASP A 279 3.40 20.92 -1.77
CA ASP A 279 2.85 22.08 -2.50
C ASP A 279 2.77 23.37 -1.66
N GLY A 280 3.89 23.75 -1.07
CA GLY A 280 4.02 24.97 -0.27
C GLY A 280 3.75 24.80 1.22
N PHE A 281 3.46 23.60 1.69
CA PHE A 281 3.31 23.37 3.13
C PHE A 281 4.63 23.62 3.89
N LEU A 282 5.74 23.14 3.34
CA LEU A 282 7.09 23.39 3.86
C LEU A 282 7.99 23.90 2.76
N LEU A 283 8.61 25.07 2.96
CA LEU A 283 9.73 25.55 2.17
C LEU A 283 11.01 25.52 3.04
N ALA A 284 12.06 24.84 2.55
CA ALA A 284 13.31 24.72 3.27
C ALA A 284 14.50 25.14 2.39
N CYS A 285 15.36 25.99 2.91
CA CYS A 285 16.59 26.44 2.27
C CYS A 285 17.78 26.21 3.19
N PHE A 286 18.71 25.35 2.78
CA PHE A 286 19.90 24.99 3.55
C PHE A 286 21.20 25.46 2.89
N ASP A 287 21.11 26.26 1.82
CA ASP A 287 22.25 26.86 1.16
C ASP A 287 22.88 27.93 2.05
N HIS A 288 24.20 28.16 1.87
CA HIS A 288 24.91 29.27 2.52
C HIS A 288 24.64 30.60 1.81
N ASP A 289 24.96 31.70 2.47
CA ASP A 289 24.82 33.06 1.96
C ASP A 289 23.39 33.40 1.47
N VAL A 290 22.42 33.06 2.26
CA VAL A 290 21.00 33.40 2.01
C VAL A 290 20.82 34.90 2.21
N THR A 291 20.34 35.59 1.17
CA THR A 291 20.12 37.03 1.15
C THR A 291 18.71 37.43 1.55
N GLU A 292 18.48 38.73 1.87
CA GLU A 292 17.11 39.24 2.12
C GLU A 292 16.18 39.03 0.94
N GLU A 293 16.68 39.04 -0.30
CA GLU A 293 15.91 38.78 -1.51
C GLU A 293 15.36 37.33 -1.51
N THR A 294 16.20 36.38 -1.13
CA THR A 294 15.77 34.96 -1.01
C THR A 294 14.72 34.78 0.08
N VAL A 295 14.97 35.36 1.27
CA VAL A 295 14.03 35.30 2.40
C VAL A 295 12.67 35.92 2.02
N LYS A 296 12.69 37.09 1.38
CA LYS A 296 11.50 37.78 0.91
C LYS A 296 10.74 36.99 -0.14
N ALA A 297 11.42 36.40 -1.11
CA ALA A 297 10.81 35.59 -2.14
C ALA A 297 10.13 34.36 -1.56
N ILE A 298 10.76 33.69 -0.57
CA ILE A 298 10.16 32.56 0.15
C ILE A 298 8.95 33.02 0.97
N ALA A 299 9.04 34.15 1.70
CA ALA A 299 7.93 34.67 2.48
C ALA A 299 6.72 35.06 1.61
N GLN A 300 6.95 35.58 0.39
CA GLN A 300 5.88 35.91 -0.56
C GLN A 300 5.13 34.67 -1.08
N MET A 301 5.73 33.49 -1.03
CA MET A 301 5.07 32.23 -1.37
C MET A 301 4.11 31.73 -0.27
N LYS A 302 4.16 32.37 0.92
CA LYS A 302 3.28 32.10 2.06
C LYS A 302 3.23 30.63 2.47
N PRO A 303 4.37 29.98 2.74
CA PRO A 303 4.39 28.60 3.19
C PRO A 303 3.80 28.50 4.60
N TYR A 304 3.32 27.30 4.99
CA TYR A 304 2.95 27.06 6.37
C TYR A 304 4.18 26.99 7.28
N TYR A 305 5.23 26.28 6.83
CA TYR A 305 6.56 26.26 7.47
C TYR A 305 7.63 26.84 6.54
N ALA A 306 8.50 27.67 7.07
CA ALA A 306 9.73 28.10 6.43
C ALA A 306 10.93 27.72 7.30
N VAL A 307 11.88 26.96 6.75
CA VAL A 307 13.03 26.45 7.49
C VAL A 307 14.33 26.86 6.82
N PHE A 308 15.24 27.38 7.64
CA PHE A 308 16.57 27.80 7.21
C PHE A 308 17.62 27.21 8.16
N ARG A 309 18.88 27.25 7.76
CA ARG A 309 20.01 26.89 8.60
C ARG A 309 20.51 28.13 9.33
N ASP A 310 20.89 28.01 10.60
CA ASP A 310 21.33 29.17 11.42
C ASP A 310 22.47 29.94 10.79
N ASN A 311 23.53 29.22 10.41
CA ASN A 311 24.70 29.84 9.79
C ASN A 311 24.56 30.12 8.29
N SER A 312 23.35 30.00 7.71
CA SER A 312 23.14 30.21 6.28
C SER A 312 22.87 31.66 5.89
N MET A 313 22.61 32.54 6.83
CA MET A 313 22.33 33.95 6.54
C MET A 313 23.60 34.66 6.06
N ALA A 314 23.48 35.44 4.99
CA ALA A 314 24.64 36.10 4.36
C ALA A 314 25.34 37.09 5.28
N ASN A 315 24.63 37.69 6.23
CA ASN A 315 25.16 38.65 7.22
C ASN A 315 24.12 38.88 8.35
N ASP A 316 24.60 39.59 9.40
CA ASP A 316 23.80 39.94 10.59
C ASP A 316 22.55 40.77 10.26
N SER A 317 22.57 41.56 9.19
CA SER A 317 21.42 42.34 8.75
C SER A 317 20.28 41.43 8.29
N VAL A 318 20.60 40.39 7.52
CA VAL A 318 19.60 39.39 7.06
C VAL A 318 19.03 38.66 8.26
N ALA A 319 19.85 38.23 9.20
CA ALA A 319 19.42 37.56 10.41
C ALA A 319 18.50 38.45 11.27
N THR A 320 18.84 39.73 11.42
CA THR A 320 18.03 40.69 12.19
C THR A 320 16.68 40.99 11.51
N ASN A 321 16.67 41.11 10.17
CA ASN A 321 15.49 41.48 9.40
C ASN A 321 14.61 40.26 9.06
N PHE A 322 15.06 39.04 9.32
CA PHE A 322 14.40 37.79 8.96
C PHE A 322 12.96 37.73 9.44
N ASP A 323 12.75 37.94 10.74
CA ASP A 323 11.42 37.92 11.32
C ASP A 323 10.53 39.04 10.80
N GLN A 324 11.07 40.25 10.63
CA GLN A 324 10.31 41.39 10.12
C GLN A 324 9.86 41.19 8.68
N ILE A 325 10.67 40.52 7.84
CA ILE A 325 10.28 40.16 6.48
C ILE A 325 9.09 39.22 6.48
N PHE A 326 9.13 38.16 7.29
CA PHE A 326 8.00 37.24 7.39
C PHE A 326 6.76 37.88 7.99
N GLU A 327 6.89 38.71 9.02
CA GLU A 327 5.75 39.45 9.59
C GLU A 327 5.09 40.37 8.56
N THR A 328 5.88 40.92 7.64
CA THR A 328 5.36 41.81 6.60
C THR A 328 4.67 41.03 5.47
N TYR A 329 5.23 39.93 5.02
CA TYR A 329 4.76 39.21 3.81
C TYR A 329 3.94 37.95 4.09
N SER A 330 4.17 37.29 5.25
CA SER A 330 3.50 36.06 5.63
C SER A 330 3.50 35.84 7.17
N PRO A 331 2.73 36.60 7.90
CA PRO A 331 2.72 36.54 9.37
C PRO A 331 2.30 35.19 9.93
N GLU A 332 1.51 34.43 9.17
CA GLU A 332 1.03 33.10 9.55
C GLU A 332 2.07 31.99 9.38
N THR A 333 3.18 32.27 8.68
CA THR A 333 4.24 31.27 8.46
C THR A 333 4.99 30.97 9.76
N VAL A 334 5.03 29.70 10.11
CA VAL A 334 5.88 29.21 11.21
C VAL A 334 7.32 29.11 10.74
N ARG A 335 8.19 29.94 11.31
CA ARG A 335 9.61 30.02 10.99
C ARG A 335 10.40 29.09 11.90
N LYS A 336 11.33 28.36 11.32
CA LYS A 336 12.28 27.53 12.07
C LYS A 336 13.69 27.73 11.52
N VAL A 337 14.66 27.75 12.44
CA VAL A 337 16.08 27.75 12.13
C VAL A 337 16.68 26.51 12.76
N LEU A 338 17.53 25.79 12.00
CA LEU A 338 18.25 24.59 12.43
C LEU A 338 19.60 24.93 13.00
#